data_27790e61638705667d3a3158258cfd9b
#
_entry.id   27790e61638705667d3a3158258cfd9b
#
_cell.length_a   1.000
_cell.length_b   1.000
_cell.length_c   1.000
_cell.angle_alpha   90.00
_cell.angle_beta   90.00
_cell.angle_gamma   90.00
#
_symmetry.space_group_name_H-M   'P 1'
#
loop_
_entity.id
_entity.type
_entity.pdbx_description
1 polymer ?
#
loop_
_entity_poly.entity_id
_entity_poly.type
_entity_poly.pdbx_seq_one_letter_code
_entity_poly.pdbx_strand_id
1 'polypeptide(L)'
;MEPLKHECGVAMIRLLKPLSYYQEKYGTWMYGLNKLYLLMEKQHNRGQEGAGLACVKMQSQPGEEYMFRERALGTGAITEIFEAVHRGIAASTPDKDQLSDADYAQRYTPFAGELYICLLYTSDAAD
;
A
#
# COMPACT_ATOMS: atom_id res chain seq x y z
N MET A 1 -27.26 7.62 20.26
CA MET A 1 -26.55 7.48 20.19
C MET A 1 -25.56 7.59 19.49
N GLU A 2 -25.04 7.92 19.21
CA GLU A 2 -24.14 8.02 18.68
C GLU A 2 -23.07 7.49 18.69
N PRO A 3 -22.62 6.97 18.96
CA PRO A 3 -21.48 6.16 19.18
C PRO A 3 -20.67 5.80 17.99
N LEU A 4 -21.10 6.07 16.84
CA LEU A 4 -20.48 5.60 15.61
C LEU A 4 -19.36 6.46 15.13
N LYS A 5 -18.78 7.24 16.00
CA LYS A 5 -17.75 8.20 15.62
C LYS A 5 -16.39 7.57 15.51
N HIS A 6 -16.24 6.34 15.96
CA HIS A 6 -14.95 5.67 15.95
C HIS A 6 -14.87 4.58 14.91
N GLU A 7 -15.40 4.86 13.74
CA GLU A 7 -15.37 3.87 12.68
C GLU A 7 -14.00 3.85 12.04
N CYS A 8 -13.32 2.73 12.25
CA CYS A 8 -12.02 2.47 11.66
C CYS A 8 -12.10 1.25 10.77
N GLY A 9 -11.34 1.27 9.70
CA GLY A 9 -11.23 0.11 8.84
C GLY A 9 -9.79 -0.36 8.79
N VAL A 10 -9.60 -1.66 8.83
CA VAL A 10 -8.29 -2.28 8.71
C VAL A 10 -8.38 -3.37 7.66
N ALA A 11 -7.39 -3.42 6.79
CA ALA A 11 -7.29 -4.51 5.83
C ALA A 11 -5.84 -4.93 5.70
N MET A 12 -5.65 -6.20 5.41
CA MET A 12 -4.31 -6.76 5.24
C MET A 12 -4.32 -7.72 4.08
N ILE A 13 -3.29 -7.65 3.27
CA ILE A 13 -3.09 -8.59 2.16
C ILE A 13 -1.72 -9.21 2.32
N ARG A 14 -1.68 -10.55 2.36
CA ARG A 14 -0.44 -11.30 2.34
C ARG A 14 -0.36 -12.04 1.03
N LEU A 15 0.66 -11.73 0.25
CA LEU A 15 0.92 -12.47 -0.98
C LEU A 15 1.72 -13.72 -0.64
N LEU A 16 1.24 -14.87 -1.07
CA LEU A 16 1.86 -16.15 -0.73
C LEU A 16 2.87 -16.60 -1.77
N LYS A 17 2.97 -15.89 -2.88
CA LYS A 17 3.90 -16.19 -3.96
C LYS A 17 4.85 -15.01 -4.16
N PRO A 18 5.99 -15.22 -4.80
CA PRO A 18 6.88 -14.10 -5.09
C PRO A 18 6.25 -13.13 -6.08
N LEU A 19 6.77 -11.90 -6.10
CA LEU A 19 6.21 -10.86 -6.98
C LEU A 19 6.26 -11.26 -8.45
N SER A 20 7.25 -12.06 -8.85
CA SER A 20 7.36 -12.52 -10.22
C SER A 20 6.16 -13.35 -10.64
N TYR A 21 5.58 -14.11 -9.72
CA TYR A 21 4.37 -14.88 -10.01
C TYR A 21 3.22 -13.95 -10.43
N TYR A 22 3.05 -12.85 -9.72
CA TYR A 22 1.97 -11.92 -10.00
C TYR A 22 2.21 -11.12 -11.26
N GLN A 23 3.47 -10.76 -11.51
CA GLN A 23 3.84 -10.10 -12.76
C GLN A 23 3.51 -10.97 -13.96
N GLU A 24 3.81 -12.25 -13.87
CA GLU A 24 3.56 -13.17 -14.97
C GLU A 24 2.08 -13.46 -15.15
N LYS A 25 1.36 -13.70 -14.05
CA LYS A 25 -0.03 -14.11 -14.11
C LYS A 25 -0.99 -12.96 -14.38
N TYR A 26 -0.76 -11.81 -13.76
CA TYR A 26 -1.69 -10.67 -13.82
C TYR A 26 -1.14 -9.47 -14.57
N GLY A 27 0.09 -9.54 -15.02
CA GLY A 27 0.69 -8.46 -15.77
C GLY A 27 1.29 -7.35 -14.92
N THR A 28 1.25 -7.47 -13.60
CA THR A 28 1.86 -6.48 -12.73
C THR A 28 2.21 -7.07 -11.37
N TRP A 29 3.41 -6.75 -10.88
CA TRP A 29 3.78 -7.12 -9.52
C TRP A 29 3.01 -6.31 -8.49
N MET A 30 2.35 -5.22 -8.91
CA MET A 30 1.57 -4.38 -8.01
C MET A 30 0.19 -4.95 -7.68
N TYR A 31 0.00 -6.23 -7.94
CA TYR A 31 -1.28 -6.89 -7.70
C TYR A 31 -1.80 -6.66 -6.27
N GLY A 32 -0.94 -6.89 -5.28
CA GLY A 32 -1.34 -6.70 -3.88
C GLY A 32 -1.65 -5.26 -3.55
N LEU A 33 -0.83 -4.35 -4.05
CA LEU A 33 -1.04 -2.92 -3.83
C LEU A 33 -2.36 -2.46 -4.46
N ASN A 34 -2.65 -2.94 -5.66
CA ASN A 34 -3.89 -2.57 -6.34
C ASN A 34 -5.11 -3.15 -5.62
N LYS A 35 -5.01 -4.37 -5.10
CA LYS A 35 -6.08 -4.94 -4.31
C LYS A 35 -6.31 -4.16 -3.02
N LEU A 36 -5.24 -3.72 -2.39
CA LEU A 36 -5.35 -2.93 -1.18
C LEU A 36 -6.08 -1.62 -1.44
N TYR A 37 -5.78 -0.98 -2.57
CA TYR A 37 -6.49 0.24 -2.95
C TYR A 37 -8.01 0.01 -3.01
N LEU A 38 -8.41 -1.09 -3.65
CA LEU A 38 -9.82 -1.41 -3.77
C LEU A 38 -10.45 -1.67 -2.41
N LEU A 39 -9.74 -2.37 -1.54
CA LEU A 39 -10.25 -2.62 -0.19
C LEU A 39 -10.39 -1.33 0.61
N MET A 40 -9.42 -0.42 0.48
CA MET A 40 -9.49 0.86 1.16
C MET A 40 -10.68 1.69 0.66
N GLU A 41 -10.90 1.70 -0.65
CA GLU A 41 -12.05 2.42 -1.22
C GLU A 41 -13.37 1.84 -0.73
N LYS A 42 -13.46 0.52 -0.62
CA LYS A 42 -14.68 -0.12 -0.17
C LYS A 42 -14.95 0.10 1.32
N GLN A 43 -13.91 0.25 2.10
CA GLN A 43 -14.05 0.48 3.54
C GLN A 43 -14.17 1.95 3.90
N HIS A 44 -13.96 2.83 2.93
CA HIS A 44 -14.00 4.26 3.20
C HIS A 44 -15.43 4.70 3.49
N ASN A 45 -15.62 5.33 4.64
CA ASN A 45 -16.92 5.83 5.07
C ASN A 45 -16.86 7.34 5.17
N ARG A 46 -18.04 7.94 5.05
CA ARG A 46 -18.17 9.37 5.28
C ARG A 46 -17.67 9.68 6.69
N GLY A 47 -16.88 10.71 6.82
CA GLY A 47 -16.35 11.11 8.11
C GLY A 47 -14.98 10.58 8.42
N GLN A 48 -14.47 9.66 7.63
CA GLN A 48 -13.09 9.22 7.80
C GLN A 48 -12.16 10.30 7.29
N GLU A 49 -11.21 10.67 8.12
CA GLU A 49 -10.36 11.81 7.86
C GLU A 49 -8.89 11.46 7.78
N GLY A 50 -8.57 10.19 7.77
CA GLY A 50 -7.19 9.79 7.67
C GLY A 50 -7.05 8.37 7.19
N ALA A 51 -5.87 8.07 6.63
CA ALA A 51 -5.55 6.73 6.17
C ALA A 51 -4.07 6.50 6.30
N GLY A 52 -3.70 5.24 6.47
CA GLY A 52 -2.32 4.82 6.50
C GLY A 52 -2.14 3.54 5.73
N LEU A 53 -0.96 3.36 5.17
CA LEU A 53 -0.60 2.18 4.41
C LEU A 53 0.82 1.78 4.75
N ALA A 54 1.04 0.50 4.92
CA ALA A 54 2.37 -0.04 5.14
C ALA A 54 2.59 -1.25 4.25
N CYS A 55 3.83 -1.39 3.81
CA CYS A 55 4.25 -2.54 3.01
C CYS A 55 5.52 -3.12 3.61
N VAL A 56 5.58 -4.44 3.68
CA VAL A 56 6.77 -5.13 4.21
C VAL A 56 7.30 -6.07 3.14
N LYS A 57 8.61 -5.96 2.90
CA LYS A 57 9.32 -6.93 2.05
C LYS A 57 9.72 -8.10 2.92
N MET A 58 9.06 -9.23 2.72
CA MET A 58 9.31 -10.42 3.52
C MET A 58 10.63 -11.09 3.14
N GLN A 59 11.16 -10.79 1.96
CA GLN A 59 12.35 -11.42 1.41
C GLN A 59 13.50 -10.42 1.27
N SER A 60 13.77 -9.66 2.32
CA SER A 60 14.84 -8.67 2.25
C SER A 60 16.12 -9.23 2.85
N GLN A 61 17.26 -8.66 2.41
CA GLN A 61 18.56 -9.00 2.95
C GLN A 61 18.81 -8.17 4.22
N PRO A 62 19.63 -8.68 5.14
CA PRO A 62 19.98 -7.90 6.33
C PRO A 62 20.60 -6.57 5.94
N GLY A 63 20.15 -5.51 6.60
CA GLY A 63 20.66 -4.17 6.34
C GLY A 63 19.93 -3.42 5.24
N GLU A 64 19.05 -4.07 4.49
CA GLU A 64 18.26 -3.42 3.48
C GLU A 64 16.93 -2.96 4.07
N GLU A 65 16.39 -1.89 3.49
CA GLU A 65 15.09 -1.38 3.93
C GLU A 65 14.00 -2.37 3.55
N TYR A 66 13.17 -2.73 4.52
CA TYR A 66 12.13 -3.75 4.30
C TYR A 66 10.72 -3.27 4.61
N MET A 67 10.58 -2.10 5.24
CA MET A 67 9.26 -1.57 5.60
C MET A 67 9.09 -0.17 5.03
N PHE A 68 7.96 0.04 4.38
CA PHE A 68 7.62 1.31 3.76
C PHE A 68 6.26 1.74 4.27
N ARG A 69 6.11 3.01 4.60
CA ARG A 69 4.88 3.53 5.17
C ARG A 69 4.52 4.85 4.52
N GLU A 70 3.22 5.08 4.40
CA GLU A 70 2.70 6.35 3.93
C GLU A 70 1.41 6.62 4.67
N ARG A 71 1.13 7.87 4.98
CA ARG A 71 -0.15 8.21 5.58
C ARG A 71 -0.52 9.64 5.20
N ALA A 72 -1.82 9.92 5.30
CA ALA A 72 -2.34 11.22 4.96
C ALA A 72 -3.58 11.50 5.79
N LEU A 73 -3.89 12.78 5.91
CA LEU A 73 -5.09 13.24 6.60
C LEU A 73 -6.02 13.92 5.60
N GLY A 74 -7.29 13.99 5.95
CA GLY A 74 -8.29 14.64 5.12
C GLY A 74 -9.12 13.67 4.33
N THR A 75 -10.14 14.19 3.70
CA THR A 75 -11.10 13.34 2.97
C THR A 75 -10.51 12.72 1.73
N GLY A 76 -9.43 13.29 1.19
CA GLY A 76 -8.74 12.73 0.03
C GLY A 76 -7.52 11.91 0.40
N ALA A 77 -7.45 11.40 1.63
CA ALA A 77 -6.26 10.72 2.12
C ALA A 77 -5.87 9.51 1.29
N ILE A 78 -6.84 8.70 0.87
CA ILE A 78 -6.54 7.50 0.09
C ILE A 78 -5.86 7.88 -1.22
N THR A 79 -6.42 8.83 -1.94
CA THR A 79 -5.85 9.29 -3.19
C THR A 79 -4.45 9.84 -2.98
N GLU A 80 -4.28 10.65 -1.94
CA GLU A 80 -2.98 11.25 -1.65
C GLU A 80 -1.92 10.20 -1.36
N ILE A 81 -2.29 9.17 -0.59
CA ILE A 81 -1.38 8.09 -0.27
C ILE A 81 -0.92 7.36 -1.53
N PHE A 82 -1.87 6.99 -2.39
CA PHE A 82 -1.50 6.22 -3.57
C PHE A 82 -0.76 7.05 -4.61
N GLU A 83 -1.02 8.35 -4.67
CA GLU A 83 -0.20 9.24 -5.49
C GLU A 83 1.25 9.28 -4.98
N ALA A 84 1.42 9.37 -3.66
CA ALA A 84 2.76 9.37 -3.07
C ALA A 84 3.48 8.05 -3.32
N VAL A 85 2.76 6.93 -3.16
CA VAL A 85 3.33 5.60 -3.40
C VAL A 85 3.78 5.47 -4.86
N HIS A 86 2.94 5.89 -5.79
CA HIS A 86 3.29 5.78 -7.22
C HIS A 86 4.43 6.70 -7.60
N ARG A 87 4.51 7.88 -6.98
CA ARG A 87 5.68 8.76 -7.20
C ARG A 87 6.96 8.10 -6.73
N GLY A 88 6.91 7.44 -5.57
CA GLY A 88 8.08 6.74 -5.05
C GLY A 88 8.51 5.58 -5.94
N ILE A 89 7.54 4.84 -6.45
CA ILE A 89 7.81 3.74 -7.37
C ILE A 89 8.46 4.29 -8.65
N ALA A 90 7.89 5.35 -9.21
CA ALA A 90 8.41 5.94 -10.44
C ALA A 90 9.83 6.49 -10.25
N ALA A 91 10.08 7.11 -9.11
CA ALA A 91 11.40 7.65 -8.82
C ALA A 91 12.45 6.56 -8.70
N SER A 92 12.04 5.36 -8.28
CA SER A 92 12.95 4.24 -8.11
C SER A 92 13.11 3.40 -9.37
N THR A 93 12.33 3.68 -10.41
CA THR A 93 12.38 2.93 -11.65
C THR A 93 12.48 3.90 -12.82
N PRO A 94 13.64 4.57 -12.98
CA PRO A 94 13.80 5.55 -14.07
C PRO A 94 13.71 4.94 -15.46
N ASP A 95 14.01 3.67 -15.57
CA ASP A 95 13.90 2.93 -16.83
C ASP A 95 12.54 2.22 -16.84
N LYS A 96 11.74 2.46 -17.88
CA LYS A 96 10.42 1.86 -17.97
C LYS A 96 10.45 0.34 -18.01
N ASP A 97 11.51 -0.24 -18.52
CA ASP A 97 11.64 -1.70 -18.55
C ASP A 97 11.78 -2.27 -17.16
N GLN A 98 12.33 -1.50 -16.22
CA GLN A 98 12.46 -1.93 -14.83
C GLN A 98 11.11 -1.99 -14.11
N LEU A 99 10.14 -1.23 -14.58
CA LEU A 99 8.83 -1.20 -13.93
C LEU A 99 8.13 -2.56 -14.00
N SER A 100 8.36 -3.31 -15.07
CA SER A 100 7.76 -4.63 -15.20
C SER A 100 8.70 -5.76 -14.76
N ASP A 101 9.85 -5.41 -14.18
CA ASP A 101 10.80 -6.39 -13.67
C ASP A 101 10.52 -6.62 -12.19
N ALA A 102 9.84 -7.72 -11.90
CA ALA A 102 9.43 -8.04 -10.53
C ALA A 102 10.62 -8.31 -9.62
N ASP A 103 11.69 -8.87 -10.14
CA ASP A 103 12.86 -9.14 -9.33
C ASP A 103 13.57 -7.84 -8.94
N TYR A 104 13.64 -6.88 -9.87
CA TYR A 104 14.15 -5.56 -9.57
C TYR A 104 13.29 -4.89 -8.51
N ALA A 105 11.96 -4.96 -8.67
CA ALA A 105 11.03 -4.35 -7.72
C ALA A 105 11.18 -4.94 -6.35
N GLN A 106 11.28 -6.27 -6.25
CA GLN A 106 11.42 -6.96 -4.98
C GLN A 106 12.63 -6.44 -4.21
N ARG A 107 13.70 -6.11 -4.92
CA ARG A 107 14.94 -5.72 -4.29
C ARG A 107 15.07 -4.21 -4.07
N TYR A 108 14.63 -3.40 -5.02
CA TYR A 108 14.96 -1.97 -5.01
C TYR A 108 13.78 -1.04 -4.93
N THR A 109 12.57 -1.48 -5.27
CA THR A 109 11.44 -0.56 -5.39
C THR A 109 10.67 -0.47 -4.08
N PRO A 110 10.37 0.76 -3.61
CA PRO A 110 9.55 0.90 -2.41
C PRO A 110 8.13 0.39 -2.66
N PHE A 111 7.51 -0.09 -1.61
CA PHE A 111 6.14 -0.61 -1.65
C PHE A 111 5.96 -1.82 -2.56
N ALA A 112 7.06 -2.48 -2.89
CA ALA A 112 7.05 -3.75 -3.62
C ALA A 112 7.40 -4.86 -2.64
N GLY A 113 6.40 -5.46 -2.06
CA GLY A 113 6.58 -6.50 -1.07
C GLY A 113 5.43 -7.46 -1.03
N GLU A 114 5.42 -8.33 -0.04
CA GLU A 114 4.44 -9.41 0.05
C GLU A 114 3.37 -9.17 1.10
N LEU A 115 3.56 -8.19 1.97
CA LEU A 115 2.58 -7.89 3.01
C LEU A 115 2.17 -6.42 2.91
N TYR A 116 0.86 -6.19 2.85
CA TYR A 116 0.31 -4.85 2.80
C TYR A 116 -0.75 -4.71 3.89
N ILE A 117 -0.70 -3.60 4.62
CA ILE A 117 -1.65 -3.31 5.68
C ILE A 117 -2.14 -1.88 5.48
N CYS A 118 -3.44 -1.67 5.69
CA CYS A 118 -3.97 -0.32 5.67
C CYS A 118 -4.82 -0.06 6.91
N LEU A 119 -4.95 1.22 7.21
CA LEU A 119 -5.80 1.69 8.31
C LEU A 119 -6.56 2.92 7.83
N LEU A 120 -7.87 2.91 8.06
CA LEU A 120 -8.72 4.08 7.83
C LEU A 120 -9.27 4.49 9.17
N TYR A 121 -9.26 5.78 9.48
CA TYR A 121 -9.71 6.24 10.78
C TYR A 121 -10.41 7.59 10.69
N THR A 122 -11.24 7.86 11.69
CA THR A 122 -11.91 9.16 11.82
C THR A 122 -11.08 10.04 12.72
N SER A 123 -11.40 11.33 12.71
CA SER A 123 -10.70 12.27 13.59
C SER A 123 -10.91 11.91 15.06
N ASP A 124 -12.07 11.37 15.40
CA ASP A 124 -12.34 10.94 16.77
C ASP A 124 -11.42 9.79 17.17
N ALA A 125 -11.18 8.87 16.26
CA ALA A 125 -10.28 7.76 16.53
C ALA A 125 -8.83 8.23 16.61
N ALA A 126 -8.49 9.32 15.92
CA ALA A 126 -7.14 9.84 15.91
C ALA A 126 -6.81 10.59 17.21
N ASP A 127 -7.81 10.98 17.93
CA ASP A 127 -7.62 11.64 19.22
C ASP A 127 -7.21 10.61 20.28
#